data_67d1d8477101e0c2be530a524ee20d54
#
_entry.id   67d1d8477101e0c2be530a524ee20d54
#
_cell.length_a   1.000
_cell.length_b   1.000
_cell.length_c   1.000
_cell.angle_alpha   90.00
_cell.angle_beta   90.00
_cell.angle_gamma   90.00
#
_symmetry.space_group_name_H-M   'P 1'
#
loop_
_entity.id
_entity.type
_entity.pdbx_description
1 polymer ?
#
loop_
_entity_poly.entity_id
_entity_poly.type
_entity_poly.pdbx_seq_one_letter_code
_entity_poly.pdbx_strand_id
1 'polypeptide(L)'
;MKKLSLIVLLISSCTKNADLVVTNANIYTADDEFSIMKSMAIKDGKIVEVSEKNLDKFYNTKEILNADGKTILPGLIDSHCHFYGLGEDQLVVDLRETKSFNEIVDRLIAYN
;
A
#
# COMPACT_ATOMS: atom_id res chain seq x y z
N MET A 1 -40.47 17.32 -48.47
CA MET A 1 -39.04 17.42 -48.06
C MET A 1 -38.98 17.23 -46.55
N LYS A 2 -38.61 16.00 -46.07
CA LYS A 2 -38.52 15.69 -44.61
C LYS A 2 -37.18 16.14 -44.11
N LYS A 3 -37.17 17.09 -43.16
CA LYS A 3 -35.94 17.51 -42.47
C LYS A 3 -35.57 16.41 -41.47
N LEU A 4 -34.44 15.73 -41.68
CA LEU A 4 -33.86 14.79 -40.77
C LEU A 4 -33.09 15.59 -39.70
N SER A 5 -33.64 15.67 -38.49
CA SER A 5 -33.02 16.33 -37.34
C SER A 5 -32.00 15.35 -36.73
N LEU A 6 -30.73 15.61 -36.93
CA LEU A 6 -29.64 14.83 -36.32
C LEU A 6 -29.50 15.25 -34.85
N ILE A 7 -29.97 14.41 -33.93
CA ILE A 7 -29.74 14.60 -32.49
C ILE A 7 -28.34 14.07 -32.19
N VAL A 8 -27.38 14.99 -31.99
CA VAL A 8 -26.04 14.66 -31.48
C VAL A 8 -26.14 14.47 -29.97
N LEU A 9 -26.10 13.23 -29.52
CA LEU A 9 -26.01 12.88 -28.10
C LEU A 9 -24.57 13.18 -27.63
N LEU A 10 -24.36 14.28 -26.96
CA LEU A 10 -23.10 14.57 -26.26
C LEU A 10 -23.00 13.63 -25.05
N ILE A 11 -22.27 12.54 -25.19
CA ILE A 11 -21.88 11.69 -24.08
C ILE A 11 -20.77 12.43 -23.31
N SER A 12 -21.15 13.15 -22.26
CA SER A 12 -20.22 13.74 -21.32
C SER A 12 -19.57 12.57 -20.55
N SER A 13 -18.37 12.20 -20.94
CA SER A 13 -17.53 11.27 -20.19
C SER A 13 -17.13 11.99 -18.90
N CYS A 14 -17.82 11.68 -17.80
CA CYS A 14 -17.44 12.18 -16.47
C CYS A 14 -16.17 11.44 -16.02
N THR A 15 -15.00 12.00 -16.35
CA THR A 15 -13.72 11.47 -15.89
C THR A 15 -13.57 11.79 -14.40
N LYS A 16 -13.41 10.78 -13.58
CA LYS A 16 -13.11 10.93 -12.15
C LYS A 16 -11.67 11.44 -11.98
N ASN A 17 -11.38 12.19 -10.91
CA ASN A 17 -10.02 12.63 -10.60
C ASN A 17 -9.46 11.85 -9.41
N ALA A 18 -8.18 11.49 -9.51
CA ALA A 18 -7.39 10.88 -8.44
C ALA A 18 -6.01 11.54 -8.37
N ASP A 19 -5.35 11.45 -7.22
CA ASP A 19 -3.97 11.90 -7.08
C ASP A 19 -3.01 10.79 -7.54
N LEU A 20 -3.37 9.54 -7.21
CA LEU A 20 -2.61 8.35 -7.55
C LEU A 20 -3.56 7.22 -7.97
N VAL A 21 -3.21 6.51 -9.04
CA VAL A 21 -3.82 5.23 -9.39
C VAL A 21 -2.77 4.14 -9.33
N VAL A 22 -3.03 3.10 -8.51
CA VAL A 22 -2.21 1.89 -8.46
C VAL A 22 -2.81 0.85 -9.38
N THR A 23 -1.96 0.22 -10.18
CA THR A 23 -2.36 -0.79 -11.16
C THR A 23 -1.53 -2.06 -11.02
N ASN A 24 -2.01 -3.17 -11.60
CA ASN A 24 -1.28 -4.43 -11.63
C ASN A 24 -0.80 -4.89 -10.24
N ALA A 25 -1.66 -4.81 -9.23
CA ALA A 25 -1.40 -5.23 -7.86
C ALA A 25 -2.20 -6.49 -7.49
N ASN A 26 -1.88 -7.07 -6.33
CA ASN A 26 -2.73 -8.02 -5.61
C ASN A 26 -3.15 -7.35 -4.31
N ILE A 27 -4.29 -6.65 -4.34
CA ILE A 27 -4.77 -5.84 -3.23
C ILE A 27 -5.74 -6.67 -2.40
N TYR A 28 -5.35 -7.05 -1.19
CA TYR A 28 -6.22 -7.71 -0.23
C TYR A 28 -7.04 -6.65 0.50
N THR A 29 -8.34 -6.66 0.30
CA THR A 29 -9.23 -5.62 0.84
C THR A 29 -9.54 -5.81 2.32
N ALA A 30 -9.33 -7.04 2.83
CA ALA A 30 -9.73 -7.46 4.18
C ALA A 30 -11.22 -7.23 4.47
N ASP A 31 -12.07 -7.32 3.43
CA ASP A 31 -13.51 -7.40 3.55
C ASP A 31 -13.96 -8.81 3.99
N ASP A 32 -15.24 -9.00 4.25
CA ASP A 32 -15.80 -10.26 4.73
C ASP A 32 -15.63 -11.42 3.71
N GLU A 33 -15.49 -11.10 2.42
CA GLU A 33 -15.28 -12.06 1.33
C GLU A 33 -13.79 -12.31 1.06
N PHE A 34 -12.86 -11.63 1.74
CA PHE A 34 -11.43 -11.70 1.48
C PHE A 34 -11.07 -11.41 0.01
N SER A 35 -11.73 -10.41 -0.56
CA SER A 35 -11.57 -10.04 -1.96
C SER A 35 -10.15 -9.62 -2.30
N ILE A 36 -9.72 -9.98 -3.53
CA ILE A 36 -8.42 -9.56 -4.07
C ILE A 36 -8.68 -8.70 -5.31
N MET A 37 -8.29 -7.43 -5.23
CA MET A 37 -8.44 -6.46 -6.30
C MET A 37 -7.12 -6.21 -7.04
N LYS A 38 -7.19 -5.61 -8.23
CA LYS A 38 -6.02 -5.40 -9.10
C LYS A 38 -5.58 -3.95 -9.22
N SER A 39 -6.45 -3.03 -8.86
CA SER A 39 -6.22 -1.60 -9.01
C SER A 39 -6.93 -0.82 -7.91
N MET A 40 -6.38 0.33 -7.52
CA MET A 40 -7.03 1.27 -6.63
C MET A 40 -6.74 2.71 -7.04
N ALA A 41 -7.71 3.59 -6.79
CA ALA A 41 -7.58 5.03 -6.94
C ALA A 41 -7.55 5.70 -5.57
N ILE A 42 -6.63 6.66 -5.43
CA ILE A 42 -6.39 7.41 -4.19
C ILE A 42 -6.56 8.88 -4.48
N LYS A 43 -7.31 9.57 -3.62
CA LYS A 43 -7.52 11.00 -3.68
C LYS A 43 -7.53 11.60 -2.28
N ASP A 44 -6.84 12.72 -2.09
CA ASP A 44 -6.73 13.42 -0.80
C ASP A 44 -6.33 12.47 0.35
N GLY A 45 -5.38 11.54 0.08
CA GLY A 45 -4.88 10.56 1.03
C GLY A 45 -5.85 9.43 1.37
N LYS A 46 -6.98 9.30 0.65
CA LYS A 46 -7.98 8.25 0.87
C LYS A 46 -8.15 7.37 -0.35
N ILE A 47 -8.38 6.07 -0.13
CA ILE A 47 -8.78 5.15 -1.18
C ILE A 47 -10.23 5.48 -1.54
N VAL A 48 -10.47 5.86 -2.81
CA VAL A 48 -11.80 6.23 -3.31
C VAL A 48 -12.43 5.13 -4.15
N GLU A 49 -11.63 4.22 -4.69
CA GLU A 49 -12.12 3.04 -5.42
C GLU A 49 -11.08 1.93 -5.41
N VAL A 50 -11.52 0.68 -5.28
CA VAL A 50 -10.75 -0.54 -5.56
C VAL A 50 -11.49 -1.36 -6.60
N SER A 51 -10.76 -2.05 -7.50
CA SER A 51 -11.37 -2.73 -8.64
C SER A 51 -10.51 -3.89 -9.16
N GLU A 52 -11.16 -4.92 -9.66
CA GLU A 52 -10.51 -5.96 -10.48
C GLU A 52 -10.05 -5.42 -11.84
N LYS A 53 -10.71 -4.36 -12.33
CA LYS A 53 -10.38 -3.72 -13.60
C LYS A 53 -9.31 -2.66 -13.36
N ASN A 54 -8.48 -2.44 -14.37
CA ASN A 54 -7.49 -1.37 -14.33
C ASN A 54 -8.20 0.00 -14.36
N LEU A 55 -7.94 0.83 -13.33
CA LEU A 55 -8.57 2.12 -13.13
C LEU A 55 -7.89 3.26 -13.86
N ASP A 56 -6.72 3.07 -14.46
CA ASP A 56 -5.94 4.11 -15.16
C ASP A 56 -6.72 4.81 -16.27
N LYS A 57 -7.64 4.09 -16.93
CA LYS A 57 -8.49 4.61 -18.02
C LYS A 57 -9.73 5.35 -17.55
N PHE A 58 -10.09 5.21 -16.27
CA PHE A 58 -11.31 5.78 -15.68
C PHE A 58 -11.04 7.02 -14.84
N TYR A 59 -9.78 7.24 -14.51
CA TYR A 59 -9.34 8.37 -13.68
C TYR A 59 -8.37 9.27 -14.43
N ASN A 60 -8.60 10.56 -14.35
CA ASN A 60 -7.58 11.55 -14.64
C ASN A 60 -6.70 11.68 -13.38
N THR A 61 -5.44 11.28 -13.49
CA THR A 61 -4.51 11.21 -12.35
C THR A 61 -3.18 11.87 -12.69
N LYS A 62 -2.50 12.37 -11.67
CA LYS A 62 -1.15 12.92 -11.78
C LYS A 62 -0.09 11.83 -11.80
N GLU A 63 -0.40 10.68 -11.18
CA GLU A 63 0.56 9.59 -11.00
C GLU A 63 -0.11 8.24 -11.18
N ILE A 64 0.58 7.33 -11.89
CA ILE A 64 0.21 5.93 -12.03
C ILE A 64 1.36 5.09 -11.52
N LEU A 65 1.11 4.28 -10.48
CA LEU A 65 2.05 3.31 -9.94
C LEU A 65 1.71 1.90 -10.45
N ASN A 66 2.56 1.35 -11.29
CA ASN A 66 2.49 -0.08 -11.61
C ASN A 66 3.13 -0.89 -10.48
N ALA A 67 2.32 -1.66 -9.76
CA ALA A 67 2.80 -2.48 -8.64
C ALA A 67 3.51 -3.76 -9.08
N ASP A 68 3.54 -4.07 -10.37
CA ASP A 68 4.25 -5.23 -10.95
C ASP A 68 3.90 -6.57 -10.29
N GLY A 69 2.60 -6.78 -10.03
CA GLY A 69 2.06 -7.97 -9.38
C GLY A 69 2.32 -8.06 -7.87
N LYS A 70 2.89 -7.02 -7.25
CA LYS A 70 3.17 -7.01 -5.81
C LYS A 70 1.89 -7.00 -4.99
N THR A 71 2.01 -7.54 -3.78
CA THR A 71 0.93 -7.58 -2.81
C THR A 71 0.80 -6.26 -2.05
N ILE A 72 -0.43 -5.81 -1.90
CA ILE A 72 -0.81 -4.67 -1.07
C ILE A 72 -1.77 -5.16 -0.01
N LEU A 73 -1.48 -4.82 1.24
CA LEU A 73 -2.27 -5.17 2.42
C LEU A 73 -2.67 -3.89 3.16
N PRO A 74 -3.77 -3.91 3.91
CA PRO A 74 -4.00 -2.90 4.95
C PRO A 74 -2.82 -2.84 5.92
N GLY A 75 -2.56 -1.67 6.49
CA GLY A 75 -1.52 -1.52 7.49
C GLY A 75 -1.73 -2.50 8.66
N LEU A 76 -0.65 -3.16 9.08
CA LEU A 76 -0.70 -4.10 10.19
C LEU A 76 -0.84 -3.34 11.51
N ILE A 77 -1.69 -3.86 12.40
CA ILE A 77 -1.88 -3.34 13.76
C ILE A 77 -1.50 -4.44 14.72
N ASP A 78 -0.43 -4.22 15.49
CA ASP A 78 -0.05 -5.09 16.59
C ASP A 78 -0.65 -4.54 17.88
N SER A 79 -1.67 -5.22 18.40
CA SER A 79 -2.37 -4.82 19.62
C SER A 79 -1.67 -5.28 20.91
N HIS A 80 -0.61 -6.08 20.80
CA HIS A 80 0.17 -6.57 21.94
C HIS A 80 1.67 -6.59 21.57
N CYS A 81 2.31 -5.44 21.55
CA CYS A 81 3.73 -5.33 21.26
C CYS A 81 4.52 -4.83 22.48
N HIS A 82 5.75 -5.33 22.61
CA HIS A 82 6.72 -4.89 23.62
C HIS A 82 7.65 -3.80 23.04
N PHE A 83 7.07 -2.76 22.42
CA PHE A 83 7.81 -1.73 21.68
C PHE A 83 8.84 -1.00 22.56
N TYR A 84 8.48 -0.73 23.83
CA TYR A 84 9.37 -0.12 24.81
C TYR A 84 10.58 -1.02 25.10
N GLY A 85 10.35 -2.31 25.38
CA GLY A 85 11.41 -3.29 25.60
C GLY A 85 12.34 -3.46 24.41
N LEU A 86 11.78 -3.45 23.17
CA LEU A 86 12.58 -3.46 21.95
C LEU A 86 13.49 -2.23 21.86
N GLY A 87 12.99 -1.04 22.27
CA GLY A 87 13.77 0.18 22.32
C GLY A 87 14.91 0.11 23.35
N GLU A 88 14.64 -0.43 24.54
CA GLU A 88 15.68 -0.65 25.56
C GLU A 88 16.76 -1.64 25.08
N ASP A 89 16.37 -2.72 24.42
CA ASP A 89 17.30 -3.72 23.86
C ASP A 89 18.29 -3.10 22.85
N GLN A 90 17.94 -2.01 22.19
CA GLN A 90 18.85 -1.30 21.28
C GLN A 90 19.89 -0.42 22.01
N LEU A 91 19.69 -0.18 23.31
CA LEU A 91 20.56 0.67 24.13
C LEU A 91 21.54 -0.13 25.00
N VAL A 92 21.55 -1.45 24.86
CA VAL A 92 22.40 -2.35 25.63
C VAL A 92 23.10 -3.36 24.72
N VAL A 93 24.25 -3.86 25.18
CA VAL A 93 24.96 -4.93 24.45
C VAL A 93 24.16 -6.22 24.56
N ASP A 94 23.88 -6.83 23.42
CA ASP A 94 23.28 -8.17 23.40
C ASP A 94 24.33 -9.22 23.72
N LEU A 95 24.28 -9.74 24.93
CA LEU A 95 25.14 -10.82 25.43
C LEU A 95 24.47 -12.20 25.37
N ARG A 96 23.28 -12.30 24.80
CA ARG A 96 22.59 -13.59 24.61
C ARG A 96 23.44 -14.51 23.75
N GLU A 97 23.39 -15.80 24.07
CA GLU A 97 24.12 -16.86 23.36
C GLU A 97 25.67 -16.77 23.40
N THR A 98 26.26 -15.89 24.20
CA THR A 98 27.70 -15.90 24.44
C THR A 98 28.14 -17.20 25.12
N LYS A 99 29.25 -17.78 24.64
CA LYS A 99 29.77 -19.09 25.09
C LYS A 99 31.01 -18.99 25.93
N SER A 100 31.64 -17.82 26.02
CA SER A 100 32.86 -17.62 26.79
C SER A 100 32.94 -16.19 27.34
N PHE A 101 33.76 -16.01 28.39
CA PHE A 101 34.07 -14.69 28.94
C PHE A 101 34.74 -13.78 27.90
N ASN A 102 35.62 -14.33 27.08
CA ASN A 102 36.31 -13.56 26.04
C ASN A 102 35.32 -13.01 25.02
N GLU A 103 34.32 -13.79 24.60
CA GLU A 103 33.28 -13.33 23.69
C GLU A 103 32.43 -12.21 24.28
N ILE A 104 32.15 -12.22 25.58
CA ILE A 104 31.47 -11.12 26.27
C ILE A 104 32.32 -9.86 26.20
N VAL A 105 33.62 -9.96 26.48
CA VAL A 105 34.54 -8.82 26.43
C VAL A 105 34.65 -8.26 25.02
N ASP A 106 34.73 -9.13 24.00
CA ASP A 106 34.81 -8.71 22.60
C ASP A 106 33.56 -7.96 22.15
N ARG A 107 32.37 -8.43 22.55
CA ARG A 107 31.09 -7.74 22.27
C ARG A 107 31.01 -6.39 22.97
N LEU A 108 31.46 -6.29 24.21
CA LEU A 108 31.49 -5.03 24.96
C LEU A 108 32.43 -4.01 24.30
N ILE A 109 33.60 -4.45 23.84
CA ILE A 109 34.55 -3.59 23.12
C ILE A 109 33.98 -3.11 21.79
N ALA A 110 33.31 -4.00 21.05
CA ALA A 110 32.73 -3.67 19.75
C ALA A 110 31.51 -2.74 19.83
N TYR A 111 30.84 -2.69 20.98
CA TYR A 111 29.68 -1.84 21.22
C TYR A 111 30.05 -0.37 21.56
N ASN A 112 31.23 -0.13 22.08
CA ASN A 112 31.70 1.17 22.54
C ASN A 112 32.37 1.93 21.39
#